data_e4809247647edd90d46f85eedd04e9be
#
_entry.id   e4809247647edd90d46f85eedd04e9be
#
_cell.length_a   1.000
_cell.length_b   1.000
_cell.length_c   1.000
_cell.angle_alpha   90.00
_cell.angle_beta   90.00
_cell.angle_gamma   90.00
#
_symmetry.space_group_name_H-M   'P 1'
#
loop_
_entity.id
_entity.type
_entity.pdbx_description
1 polymer ?
#
loop_
_entity_poly.entity_id
_entity_poly.type
_entity_poly.pdbx_seq_one_letter_code
_entity_poly.pdbx_strand_id
1 'polypeptide(L)'
;AERAAVHGRPHDIWQGECFPGDTVFITNPNNPTGAVMTRNELLAHHQNIVNRSGELIVDEAFIDYCPEHSVVRDVQTGLTVVGSMTKTLCIPGVRLGYICGAPEVIAVLEKRMLTWSLCTLATEIAARLPEHLDQIRHDAAINRVRREIFTQQLTGLGAEVQPSQTNFLLVDFKQDMTCIAAALKERGILVRTCTSFGLPASILRLAVKTEEQNDQLIRELEALLHAR
;
A
#
# COMPACT_ATOMS: atom_id res chain seq x y z
N ALA A 1 -22.90 -0.44 21.53
CA ALA A 1 -22.79 -0.33 20.07
C ALA A 1 -21.55 0.52 19.80
N GLU A 2 -20.44 -0.13 19.48
CA GLU A 2 -19.19 0.50 19.07
C GLU A 2 -19.42 1.17 17.72
N ARG A 3 -19.27 2.48 17.69
CA ARG A 3 -19.25 3.22 16.43
C ARG A 3 -17.80 3.18 15.90
N ALA A 4 -17.54 2.34 14.92
CA ALA A 4 -16.36 2.54 14.06
C ALA A 4 -16.63 3.77 13.20
N ALA A 5 -16.13 4.92 13.61
CA ALA A 5 -16.13 6.10 12.77
C ALA A 5 -14.85 6.07 11.94
N VAL A 6 -14.98 5.85 10.63
CA VAL A 6 -13.86 6.03 9.70
C VAL A 6 -13.82 7.53 9.36
N HIS A 7 -12.92 8.27 10.00
CA HIS A 7 -12.64 9.65 9.69
C HIS A 7 -11.36 9.73 8.85
N GLY A 8 -11.44 10.41 7.73
CA GLY A 8 -10.32 10.67 6.84
C GLY A 8 -10.66 10.32 5.38
N ARG A 9 -10.10 11.08 4.46
CA ARG A 9 -10.14 10.74 3.04
C ARG A 9 -9.03 9.73 2.76
N PRO A 10 -9.24 8.72 1.92
CA PRO A 10 -8.26 7.66 1.65
C PRO A 10 -6.91 8.15 1.11
N HIS A 11 -6.80 9.43 0.75
CA HIS A 11 -5.64 10.05 0.13
C HIS A 11 -4.95 11.10 1.00
N ASP A 12 -5.51 11.43 2.18
CA ASP A 12 -4.85 12.34 3.10
C ASP A 12 -3.94 11.55 4.05
N ILE A 13 -2.71 12.01 4.25
CA ILE A 13 -1.91 11.60 5.39
C ILE A 13 -2.68 12.02 6.63
N TRP A 14 -2.89 11.10 7.56
CA TRP A 14 -3.73 11.34 8.73
C TRP A 14 -3.26 12.60 9.50
N GLN A 15 -4.14 13.58 9.58
CA GLN A 15 -3.99 14.82 10.35
C GLN A 15 -5.10 14.97 11.39
N GLY A 16 -5.84 13.87 11.64
CA GLY A 16 -7.05 13.86 12.43
C GLY A 16 -6.82 14.02 13.92
N GLU A 17 -7.85 14.50 14.59
CA GLU A 17 -7.93 14.49 16.05
C GLU A 17 -8.22 13.06 16.53
N CYS A 18 -7.51 12.63 17.59
CA CYS A 18 -7.77 11.39 18.28
C CYS A 18 -8.53 11.68 19.57
N PHE A 19 -9.65 11.00 19.81
CA PHE A 19 -10.38 11.05 21.06
C PHE A 19 -9.87 10.00 22.05
N PRO A 20 -10.09 10.19 23.36
CA PRO A 20 -9.69 9.21 24.36
C PRO A 20 -10.30 7.83 24.08
N GLY A 21 -9.46 6.80 24.01
CA GLY A 21 -9.85 5.41 23.76
C GLY A 21 -10.07 5.04 22.29
N ASP A 22 -9.76 5.93 21.34
CA ASP A 22 -9.87 5.61 19.92
C ASP A 22 -8.84 4.56 19.49
N THR A 23 -9.25 3.71 18.55
CA THR A 23 -8.32 2.91 17.75
C THR A 23 -8.11 3.62 16.42
N VAL A 24 -6.89 4.08 16.18
CA VAL A 24 -6.48 4.75 14.93
C VAL A 24 -5.85 3.72 14.01
N PHE A 25 -6.31 3.66 12.75
CA PHE A 25 -5.78 2.79 11.73
C PHE A 25 -5.10 3.62 10.64
N ILE A 26 -3.80 3.41 10.44
CA ILE A 26 -2.98 4.11 9.42
C ILE A 26 -2.41 3.08 8.45
N THR A 27 -2.58 3.30 7.13
CA THR A 27 -1.88 2.54 6.11
C THR A 27 -0.57 3.25 5.75
N ASN A 28 0.57 2.58 5.95
CA ASN A 28 1.90 3.13 5.67
C ASN A 28 2.83 2.09 5.04
N PRO A 29 3.15 2.20 3.75
CA PRO A 29 2.71 3.19 2.75
C PRO A 29 1.21 3.21 2.48
N ASN A 30 0.69 4.39 2.19
CA ASN A 30 -0.73 4.58 1.94
C ASN A 30 -1.18 3.99 0.60
N ASN A 31 -2.34 3.39 0.57
CA ASN A 31 -3.04 2.97 -0.65
C ASN A 31 -4.36 3.76 -0.76
N PRO A 32 -4.55 4.60 -1.80
CA PRO A 32 -3.97 4.48 -3.14
C PRO A 32 -2.80 5.42 -3.47
N THR A 33 -2.34 6.28 -2.59
CA THR A 33 -1.39 7.35 -2.93
C THR A 33 0.07 6.86 -3.09
N GLY A 34 0.46 5.83 -2.34
CA GLY A 34 1.86 5.41 -2.21
C GLY A 34 2.69 6.32 -1.29
N ALA A 35 2.06 7.34 -0.69
CA ALA A 35 2.71 8.24 0.26
C ALA A 35 3.13 7.51 1.53
N VAL A 36 4.19 7.98 2.16
CA VAL A 36 4.80 7.39 3.36
C VAL A 36 4.95 8.43 4.45
N MET A 37 4.55 8.08 5.65
CA MET A 37 5.01 8.71 6.89
C MET A 37 6.33 8.09 7.29
N THR A 38 7.26 8.90 7.73
CA THR A 38 8.52 8.40 8.29
C THR A 38 8.27 7.64 9.60
N ARG A 39 9.19 6.74 9.96
CA ARG A 39 9.13 6.02 11.24
C ARG A 39 8.98 6.99 12.43
N ASN A 40 9.69 8.13 12.42
CA ASN A 40 9.63 9.10 13.50
C ASN A 40 8.25 9.80 13.59
N GLU A 41 7.63 10.13 12.46
CA GLU A 41 6.28 10.68 12.42
C GLU A 41 5.25 9.69 12.97
N LEU A 42 5.33 8.42 12.56
CA LEU A 42 4.44 7.37 13.09
C LEU A 42 4.59 7.19 14.59
N LEU A 43 5.82 7.20 15.12
CA LEU A 43 6.08 7.08 16.55
C LEU A 43 5.59 8.32 17.33
N ALA A 44 5.68 9.51 16.74
CA ALA A 44 5.11 10.73 17.34
C ALA A 44 3.57 10.64 17.39
N HIS A 45 2.93 10.14 16.34
CA HIS A 45 1.48 9.87 16.34
C HIS A 45 1.10 8.82 17.38
N HIS A 46 1.84 7.70 17.45
CA HIS A 46 1.62 6.67 18.48
C HIS A 46 1.66 7.26 19.88
N GLN A 47 2.69 8.06 20.22
CA GLN A 47 2.80 8.69 21.54
C GLN A 47 1.59 9.59 21.86
N ASN A 48 1.14 10.38 20.90
CA ASN A 48 -0.03 11.24 21.06
C ASN A 48 -1.33 10.44 21.29
N ILE A 49 -1.48 9.31 20.57
CA ILE A 49 -2.65 8.44 20.69
C ILE A 49 -2.67 7.73 22.04
N VAL A 50 -1.54 7.15 22.45
CA VAL A 50 -1.41 6.43 23.74
C VAL A 50 -1.59 7.38 24.94
N ASN A 51 -1.10 8.61 24.87
CA ASN A 51 -1.33 9.62 25.91
C ASN A 51 -2.82 9.94 26.13
N ARG A 52 -3.68 9.57 25.15
CA ARG A 52 -5.15 9.67 25.22
C ARG A 52 -5.82 8.31 25.44
N SER A 53 -5.08 7.30 25.92
CA SER A 53 -5.55 5.93 26.13
C SER A 53 -6.08 5.26 24.86
N GLY A 54 -5.63 5.70 23.70
CA GLY A 54 -5.96 5.11 22.39
C GLY A 54 -4.92 4.07 21.94
N GLU A 55 -5.18 3.46 20.80
CA GLU A 55 -4.32 2.45 20.15
C GLU A 55 -4.05 2.83 18.71
N LEU A 56 -2.83 2.57 18.23
CA LEU A 56 -2.44 2.73 16.83
C LEU A 56 -2.24 1.37 16.17
N ILE A 57 -2.92 1.15 15.05
CA ILE A 57 -2.70 0.02 14.16
C ILE A 57 -2.11 0.56 12.87
N VAL A 58 -0.93 0.05 12.48
CA VAL A 58 -0.25 0.42 11.22
C VAL A 58 -0.33 -0.75 10.25
N ASP A 59 -0.97 -0.53 9.10
CA ASP A 59 -0.96 -1.47 7.98
C ASP A 59 0.30 -1.22 7.12
N GLU A 60 1.27 -2.11 7.25
CA GLU A 60 2.52 -2.11 6.53
C GLU A 60 2.51 -3.06 5.30
N ALA A 61 1.37 -3.26 4.66
CA ALA A 61 1.25 -4.20 3.54
C ALA A 61 2.18 -3.91 2.35
N PHE A 62 2.72 -2.71 2.24
CA PHE A 62 3.66 -2.29 1.17
C PHE A 62 5.02 -1.85 1.71
N ILE A 63 5.32 -2.09 2.97
CA ILE A 63 6.52 -1.56 3.65
C ILE A 63 7.83 -2.12 3.09
N ASP A 64 7.82 -3.32 2.50
CA ASP A 64 9.02 -3.94 1.95
C ASP A 64 9.66 -3.13 0.81
N TYR A 65 8.92 -2.18 0.22
CA TYR A 65 9.45 -1.24 -0.78
C TYR A 65 10.18 -0.04 -0.17
N CYS A 66 10.02 0.21 1.14
CA CYS A 66 10.66 1.30 1.91
C CYS A 66 10.81 0.89 3.40
N PRO A 67 11.57 -0.18 3.69
CA PRO A 67 11.64 -0.80 5.02
C PRO A 67 12.21 0.11 6.12
N GLU A 68 12.90 1.18 5.76
CA GLU A 68 13.42 2.20 6.67
C GLU A 68 12.32 2.96 7.43
N HIS A 69 11.08 2.92 6.91
CA HIS A 69 9.92 3.58 7.53
C HIS A 69 9.07 2.63 8.41
N SER A 70 9.43 1.35 8.47
CA SER A 70 8.72 0.37 9.29
C SER A 70 8.81 0.66 10.78
N VAL A 71 7.71 0.48 11.49
CA VAL A 71 7.61 0.52 12.95
C VAL A 71 7.45 -0.86 13.58
N VAL A 72 7.62 -1.94 12.79
CA VAL A 72 7.48 -3.32 13.28
C VAL A 72 8.42 -3.65 14.45
N ARG A 73 9.59 -3.00 14.51
CA ARG A 73 10.57 -3.18 15.61
C ARG A 73 10.24 -2.36 16.86
N ASP A 74 9.27 -1.46 16.75
CA ASP A 74 8.86 -0.56 17.84
C ASP A 74 7.56 -1.02 18.50
N VAL A 75 7.07 -2.19 18.09
CA VAL A 75 5.84 -2.77 18.63
C VAL A 75 5.89 -2.86 20.14
N GLN A 76 4.89 -2.28 20.79
CA GLN A 76 4.71 -2.19 22.23
C GLN A 76 3.21 -2.00 22.54
N THR A 77 2.87 -1.86 23.82
CA THR A 77 1.48 -1.57 24.23
C THR A 77 0.95 -0.33 23.50
N GLY A 78 -0.21 -0.49 22.87
CA GLY A 78 -0.87 0.55 22.06
C GLY A 78 -0.32 0.73 20.65
N LEU A 79 0.64 -0.10 20.19
CA LEU A 79 1.12 -0.13 18.81
C LEU A 79 1.06 -1.55 18.24
N THR A 80 0.26 -1.73 17.22
CA THR A 80 0.13 -3.00 16.48
C THR A 80 0.45 -2.78 15.00
N VAL A 81 1.20 -3.68 14.40
CA VAL A 81 1.56 -3.67 12.97
C VAL A 81 0.92 -4.86 12.27
N VAL A 82 0.32 -4.61 11.11
CA VAL A 82 -0.23 -5.62 10.22
C VAL A 82 0.58 -5.63 8.93
N GLY A 83 1.11 -6.78 8.54
CA GLY A 83 1.91 -6.93 7.33
C GLY A 83 1.31 -7.93 6.34
N SER A 84 1.69 -7.81 5.07
CA SER A 84 1.21 -8.67 3.99
C SER A 84 2.35 -9.15 3.10
N MET A 85 2.54 -10.46 3.01
CA MET A 85 3.51 -11.06 2.08
C MET A 85 2.97 -11.17 0.65
N THR A 86 1.68 -10.99 0.46
CA THR A 86 1.03 -11.17 -0.86
C THR A 86 1.47 -10.15 -1.91
N LYS A 87 1.95 -8.97 -1.48
CA LYS A 87 2.36 -7.89 -2.36
C LYS A 87 3.81 -8.07 -2.82
N THR A 88 4.69 -8.21 -1.87
CA THR A 88 6.14 -8.33 -2.09
C THR A 88 6.50 -9.61 -2.83
N LEU A 89 5.89 -10.73 -2.45
CA LEU A 89 6.13 -12.04 -3.08
C LEU A 89 5.29 -12.27 -4.34
N CYS A 90 4.43 -11.32 -4.73
CA CYS A 90 3.52 -11.47 -5.88
C CYS A 90 2.64 -12.73 -5.84
N ILE A 91 2.23 -13.18 -4.64
CA ILE A 91 1.43 -14.40 -4.40
C ILE A 91 0.04 -14.09 -3.82
N PRO A 92 -0.81 -13.30 -4.50
CA PRO A 92 -2.09 -12.87 -3.93
C PRO A 92 -3.04 -14.02 -3.59
N GLY A 93 -2.90 -15.18 -4.25
CA GLY A 93 -3.73 -16.36 -4.02
C GLY A 93 -3.40 -17.14 -2.74
N VAL A 94 -2.19 -17.00 -2.19
CA VAL A 94 -1.73 -17.77 -1.01
C VAL A 94 -2.32 -17.22 0.29
N ARG A 95 -2.71 -15.95 0.36
CA ARG A 95 -3.32 -15.30 1.52
C ARG A 95 -2.45 -15.32 2.78
N LEU A 96 -1.19 -14.90 2.64
CA LEU A 96 -0.20 -14.87 3.72
C LEU A 96 0.03 -13.43 4.22
N GLY A 97 -0.01 -13.25 5.52
CA GLY A 97 0.30 -12.00 6.21
C GLY A 97 0.66 -12.29 7.67
N TYR A 98 0.94 -11.25 8.43
CA TYR A 98 1.30 -11.34 9.83
C TYR A 98 0.77 -10.16 10.63
N ILE A 99 0.67 -10.33 11.94
CA ILE A 99 0.42 -9.27 12.90
C ILE A 99 1.52 -9.30 13.95
N CYS A 100 2.08 -8.14 14.24
CA CYS A 100 3.00 -7.92 15.35
C CYS A 100 2.34 -6.96 16.33
N GLY A 101 2.25 -7.36 17.58
CA GLY A 101 1.59 -6.60 18.65
C GLY A 101 2.16 -6.95 20.02
N ALA A 102 1.75 -6.23 21.05
CA ALA A 102 2.06 -6.58 22.42
C ALA A 102 1.51 -7.98 22.76
N PRO A 103 2.17 -8.75 23.66
CA PRO A 103 1.80 -10.15 23.94
C PRO A 103 0.33 -10.33 24.32
N GLU A 104 -0.25 -9.39 25.06
CA GLU A 104 -1.67 -9.40 25.44
C GLU A 104 -2.61 -9.25 24.26
N VAL A 105 -2.26 -8.44 23.25
CA VAL A 105 -3.04 -8.28 22.02
C VAL A 105 -2.98 -9.57 21.20
N ILE A 106 -1.76 -10.13 21.02
CA ILE A 106 -1.57 -11.38 20.26
C ILE A 106 -2.32 -12.52 20.92
N ALA A 107 -2.26 -12.66 22.24
CA ALA A 107 -2.99 -13.71 22.97
C ALA A 107 -4.52 -13.64 22.79
N VAL A 108 -5.08 -12.45 22.65
CA VAL A 108 -6.52 -12.25 22.35
C VAL A 108 -6.82 -12.65 20.90
N LEU A 109 -5.96 -12.27 19.95
CA LEU A 109 -6.14 -12.58 18.53
C LEU A 109 -6.02 -14.09 18.28
N GLU A 110 -5.04 -14.77 18.89
CA GLU A 110 -4.84 -16.22 18.75
C GLU A 110 -6.09 -17.00 19.18
N LYS A 111 -6.75 -16.60 20.27
CA LYS A 111 -8.00 -17.23 20.74
C LYS A 111 -9.18 -17.06 19.76
N ARG A 112 -9.12 -16.08 18.86
CA ARG A 112 -10.16 -15.79 17.87
C ARG A 112 -9.81 -16.28 16.47
N MET A 113 -8.59 -16.75 16.26
CA MET A 113 -8.18 -17.30 14.96
C MET A 113 -8.96 -18.58 14.66
N LEU A 114 -9.35 -18.72 13.40
CA LEU A 114 -9.95 -19.97 12.91
C LEU A 114 -8.89 -21.07 12.92
N THR A 115 -9.30 -22.27 13.27
CA THR A 115 -8.47 -23.46 13.14
C THR A 115 -8.06 -23.63 11.67
N TRP A 116 -6.77 -23.91 11.44
CA TRP A 116 -6.18 -24.03 10.09
C TRP A 116 -6.39 -22.80 9.21
N SER A 117 -6.19 -21.61 9.77
CA SER A 117 -6.30 -20.34 9.05
C SER A 117 -5.31 -20.18 7.90
N LEU A 118 -4.22 -20.95 7.88
CA LEU A 118 -3.22 -21.00 6.80
C LEU A 118 -3.25 -22.38 6.13
N CYS A 119 -3.11 -22.39 4.81
CA CYS A 119 -2.89 -23.63 4.06
C CYS A 119 -1.40 -24.06 4.17
N THR A 120 -1.11 -25.32 3.91
CA THR A 120 0.24 -25.89 3.98
C THR A 120 1.23 -25.10 3.10
N LEU A 121 0.82 -24.68 1.90
CA LEU A 121 1.66 -23.88 1.01
C LEU A 121 2.05 -22.53 1.65
N ALA A 122 1.11 -21.85 2.31
CA ALA A 122 1.38 -20.59 3.00
C ALA A 122 2.36 -20.78 4.15
N THR A 123 2.23 -21.88 4.90
CA THR A 123 3.14 -22.22 6.02
C THR A 123 4.55 -22.50 5.52
N GLU A 124 4.70 -23.27 4.43
CA GLU A 124 6.01 -23.56 3.82
C GLU A 124 6.69 -22.29 3.27
N ILE A 125 5.92 -21.41 2.63
CA ILE A 125 6.44 -20.13 2.14
C ILE A 125 6.92 -19.27 3.32
N ALA A 126 6.12 -19.17 4.39
CA ALA A 126 6.48 -18.40 5.57
C ALA A 126 7.76 -18.93 6.23
N ALA A 127 7.92 -20.26 6.34
CA ALA A 127 9.10 -20.88 6.92
C ALA A 127 10.39 -20.59 6.14
N ARG A 128 10.31 -20.47 4.81
CA ARG A 128 11.46 -20.22 3.93
C ARG A 128 11.72 -18.74 3.67
N LEU A 129 10.82 -17.85 4.06
CA LEU A 129 10.95 -16.42 3.82
C LEU A 129 12.30 -15.83 4.27
N PRO A 130 12.86 -16.20 5.44
CA PRO A 130 14.17 -15.69 5.87
C PRO A 130 15.31 -15.94 4.87
N GLU A 131 15.24 -17.02 4.10
CA GLU A 131 16.25 -17.39 3.10
C GLU A 131 16.21 -16.45 1.87
N HIS A 132 15.12 -15.72 1.66
CA HIS A 132 14.88 -14.89 0.49
C HIS A 132 14.85 -13.37 0.77
N LEU A 133 15.20 -12.94 1.98
CA LEU A 133 15.15 -11.52 2.37
C LEU A 133 16.04 -10.63 1.50
N ASP A 134 17.22 -11.10 1.10
CA ASP A 134 18.13 -10.34 0.25
C ASP A 134 17.57 -10.19 -1.18
N GLN A 135 16.91 -11.23 -1.71
CA GLN A 135 16.22 -11.14 -2.98
C GLN A 135 15.07 -10.12 -2.93
N ILE A 136 14.28 -10.13 -1.86
CA ILE A 136 13.20 -9.16 -1.65
C ILE A 136 13.73 -7.73 -1.65
N ARG A 137 14.84 -7.46 -0.95
CA ARG A 137 15.49 -6.15 -0.93
C ARG A 137 16.00 -5.73 -2.31
N HIS A 138 16.59 -6.66 -3.03
CA HIS A 138 17.07 -6.44 -4.40
C HIS A 138 15.90 -6.09 -5.34
N ASP A 139 14.80 -6.83 -5.29
CA ASP A 139 13.61 -6.59 -6.11
C ASP A 139 12.95 -5.25 -5.77
N ALA A 140 12.93 -4.86 -4.50
CA ALA A 140 12.45 -3.55 -4.06
C ALA A 140 13.33 -2.41 -4.63
N ALA A 141 14.66 -2.61 -4.68
CA ALA A 141 15.58 -1.64 -5.27
C ALA A 141 15.38 -1.50 -6.80
N ILE A 142 15.20 -2.63 -7.51
CA ILE A 142 14.84 -2.61 -8.93
C ILE A 142 13.50 -1.89 -9.16
N ASN A 143 12.50 -2.18 -8.34
CA ASN A 143 11.20 -1.52 -8.44
C ASN A 143 11.33 0.00 -8.26
N ARG A 144 12.17 0.48 -7.35
CA ARG A 144 12.42 1.90 -7.15
C ARG A 144 12.92 2.57 -8.44
N VAL A 145 13.94 1.98 -9.09
CA VAL A 145 14.49 2.52 -10.35
C VAL A 145 13.40 2.54 -11.44
N ARG A 146 12.67 1.44 -11.61
CA ARG A 146 11.57 1.36 -12.58
C ARG A 146 10.49 2.39 -12.31
N ARG A 147 10.15 2.62 -11.04
CA ARG A 147 9.17 3.62 -10.63
C ARG A 147 9.60 5.04 -11.00
N GLU A 148 10.87 5.38 -10.79
CA GLU A 148 11.45 6.68 -11.15
C GLU A 148 11.37 6.92 -12.66
N ILE A 149 11.79 5.96 -13.49
CA ILE A 149 11.71 6.03 -14.95
C ILE A 149 10.25 6.17 -15.39
N PHE A 150 9.36 5.33 -14.87
CA PHE A 150 7.94 5.33 -15.22
C PHE A 150 7.26 6.65 -14.82
N THR A 151 7.65 7.24 -13.69
CA THR A 151 7.19 8.57 -13.27
C THR A 151 7.58 9.64 -14.30
N GLN A 152 8.83 9.62 -14.78
CA GLN A 152 9.30 10.58 -15.81
C GLN A 152 8.52 10.42 -17.12
N GLN A 153 8.30 9.19 -17.56
CA GLN A 153 7.53 8.90 -18.79
C GLN A 153 6.08 9.42 -18.67
N LEU A 154 5.41 9.15 -17.56
CA LEU A 154 4.03 9.64 -17.31
C LEU A 154 3.95 11.16 -17.23
N THR A 155 4.93 11.80 -16.59
CA THR A 155 5.04 13.25 -16.54
C THR A 155 5.27 13.82 -17.94
N GLY A 156 6.03 13.13 -18.80
CA GLY A 156 6.23 13.49 -20.22
C GLY A 156 4.92 13.48 -21.03
N LEU A 157 3.92 12.68 -20.64
CA LEU A 157 2.57 12.70 -21.21
C LEU A 157 1.69 13.82 -20.66
N GLY A 158 2.21 14.71 -19.79
CA GLY A 158 1.47 15.80 -19.16
C GLY A 158 0.66 15.40 -17.93
N ALA A 159 0.82 14.19 -17.41
CA ALA A 159 0.15 13.75 -16.21
C ALA A 159 0.85 14.24 -14.94
N GLU A 160 0.08 14.48 -13.88
CA GLU A 160 0.60 14.76 -12.54
C GLU A 160 0.72 13.45 -11.76
N VAL A 161 1.96 13.09 -11.39
CA VAL A 161 2.25 11.85 -10.67
C VAL A 161 2.50 12.16 -9.21
N GLN A 162 1.73 11.53 -8.32
CA GLN A 162 1.94 11.67 -6.87
C GLN A 162 3.22 10.92 -6.44
N PRO A 163 4.03 11.51 -5.54
CA PRO A 163 5.19 10.82 -4.96
C PRO A 163 4.77 9.50 -4.31
N SER A 164 5.46 8.42 -4.65
CA SER A 164 5.16 7.08 -4.14
C SER A 164 6.44 6.34 -3.74
N GLN A 165 6.34 5.53 -2.70
CA GLN A 165 7.40 4.61 -2.26
C GLN A 165 7.04 3.13 -2.53
N THR A 166 5.90 2.87 -3.19
CA THR A 166 5.37 1.52 -3.41
C THR A 166 5.63 0.99 -4.82
N ASN A 167 5.02 -0.14 -5.17
CA ASN A 167 5.02 -0.71 -6.50
C ASN A 167 3.86 -0.21 -7.38
N PHE A 168 3.31 0.95 -7.06
CA PHE A 168 2.29 1.62 -7.87
C PHE A 168 2.43 3.14 -7.77
N LEU A 169 1.83 3.83 -8.72
CA LEU A 169 1.74 5.29 -8.82
C LEU A 169 0.28 5.72 -8.85
N LEU A 170 -0.06 6.80 -8.17
CA LEU A 170 -1.32 7.51 -8.33
C LEU A 170 -1.09 8.67 -9.31
N VAL A 171 -1.84 8.70 -10.41
CA VAL A 171 -1.57 9.56 -11.57
C VAL A 171 -2.85 10.29 -11.97
N ASP A 172 -2.81 11.62 -11.98
CA ASP A 172 -3.89 12.47 -12.47
C ASP A 172 -3.60 12.94 -13.90
N PHE A 173 -4.42 12.51 -14.84
CA PHE A 173 -4.32 12.89 -16.25
C PHE A 173 -5.07 14.18 -16.60
N LYS A 174 -5.68 14.85 -15.60
CA LYS A 174 -6.44 16.11 -15.74
C LYS A 174 -7.62 16.03 -16.71
N GLN A 175 -8.00 14.84 -17.13
CA GLN A 175 -9.16 14.56 -17.99
C GLN A 175 -9.79 13.22 -17.60
N ASP A 176 -11.05 13.01 -17.95
CA ASP A 176 -11.74 11.74 -17.68
C ASP A 176 -11.07 10.57 -18.41
N MET A 177 -10.56 9.61 -17.63
CA MET A 177 -9.86 8.43 -18.11
C MET A 177 -10.76 7.20 -18.28
N THR A 178 -12.07 7.31 -18.09
CA THR A 178 -13.01 6.18 -18.13
C THR A 178 -12.96 5.46 -19.46
N CYS A 179 -13.07 6.18 -20.58
CA CYS A 179 -12.99 5.58 -21.92
C CYS A 179 -11.61 5.03 -22.25
N ILE A 180 -10.55 5.73 -21.80
CA ILE A 180 -9.16 5.29 -22.01
C ILE A 180 -8.89 3.99 -21.22
N ALA A 181 -9.35 3.92 -19.96
CA ALA A 181 -9.21 2.70 -19.16
C ALA A 181 -9.97 1.51 -19.80
N ALA A 182 -11.14 1.76 -20.39
CA ALA A 182 -11.88 0.74 -21.14
C ALA A 182 -11.12 0.28 -22.40
N ALA A 183 -10.61 1.22 -23.20
CA ALA A 183 -9.81 0.92 -24.38
C ALA A 183 -8.52 0.16 -24.07
N LEU A 184 -7.82 0.52 -22.98
CA LEU A 184 -6.66 -0.22 -22.49
C LEU A 184 -7.02 -1.67 -22.12
N LYS A 185 -8.17 -1.85 -21.46
CA LYS A 185 -8.66 -3.20 -21.10
C LYS A 185 -8.92 -4.07 -22.34
N GLU A 186 -9.50 -3.52 -23.40
CA GLU A 186 -9.70 -4.22 -24.68
C GLU A 186 -8.37 -4.64 -25.33
N ARG A 187 -7.29 -3.89 -25.05
CA ARG A 187 -5.92 -4.21 -25.49
C ARG A 187 -5.16 -5.12 -24.50
N GLY A 188 -5.84 -5.67 -23.48
CA GLY A 188 -5.26 -6.57 -22.49
C GLY A 188 -4.48 -5.86 -21.37
N ILE A 189 -4.57 -4.54 -21.26
CA ILE A 189 -3.89 -3.75 -20.23
C ILE A 189 -4.90 -3.31 -19.17
N LEU A 190 -4.77 -3.85 -17.95
CA LEU A 190 -5.64 -3.52 -16.84
C LEU A 190 -5.01 -2.43 -15.97
N VAL A 191 -5.71 -1.29 -15.88
CA VAL A 191 -5.40 -0.19 -14.97
C VAL A 191 -6.47 -0.06 -13.89
N ARG A 192 -6.15 0.52 -12.75
CA ARG A 192 -7.10 0.71 -11.66
C ARG A 192 -7.67 2.13 -11.71
N THR A 193 -8.97 2.24 -12.01
CA THR A 193 -9.74 3.48 -11.79
C THR A 193 -9.91 3.71 -10.28
N CYS A 194 -9.87 4.98 -9.87
CA CYS A 194 -9.84 5.34 -8.46
C CYS A 194 -11.18 5.91 -7.93
N THR A 195 -12.24 5.86 -8.72
CA THR A 195 -13.59 6.34 -8.34
C THR A 195 -14.14 5.62 -7.10
N SER A 196 -13.81 4.33 -6.91
CA SER A 196 -14.19 3.59 -5.72
C SER A 196 -13.48 4.06 -4.43
N PHE A 197 -12.44 4.86 -4.54
CA PHE A 197 -11.78 5.55 -3.43
C PHE A 197 -12.32 6.97 -3.22
N GLY A 198 -13.35 7.38 -3.97
CA GLY A 198 -13.88 8.74 -3.94
C GLY A 198 -13.03 9.77 -4.70
N LEU A 199 -12.08 9.31 -5.53
CA LEU A 199 -11.22 10.16 -6.34
C LEU A 199 -11.85 10.44 -7.72
N PRO A 200 -11.48 11.57 -8.38
CA PRO A 200 -11.95 11.91 -9.71
C PRO A 200 -11.66 10.82 -10.76
N ALA A 201 -12.47 10.79 -11.83
CA ALA A 201 -12.27 9.86 -12.95
C ALA A 201 -10.99 10.16 -13.76
N SER A 202 -10.37 11.33 -13.55
CA SER A 202 -9.05 11.68 -14.12
C SER A 202 -7.89 10.92 -13.49
N ILE A 203 -8.12 10.25 -12.35
CA ILE A 203 -7.06 9.61 -11.57
C ILE A 203 -7.07 8.10 -11.80
N LEU A 204 -5.91 7.58 -12.17
CA LEU A 204 -5.63 6.16 -12.25
C LEU A 204 -4.55 5.75 -11.24
N ARG A 205 -4.65 4.54 -10.70
CA ARG A 205 -3.54 3.89 -10.01
C ARG A 205 -2.89 2.87 -10.94
N LEU A 206 -1.63 3.10 -11.27
CA LEU A 206 -0.83 2.32 -12.21
C LEU A 206 0.19 1.49 -11.45
N ALA A 207 0.25 0.17 -11.71
CA ALA A 207 1.27 -0.68 -11.12
C ALA A 207 2.61 -0.46 -11.84
N VAL A 208 3.69 -0.39 -11.07
CA VAL A 208 5.06 -0.43 -11.60
C VAL A 208 5.37 -1.89 -11.95
N LYS A 209 5.64 -2.14 -13.23
CA LYS A 209 5.87 -3.47 -13.81
C LYS A 209 7.30 -3.61 -14.34
N THR A 210 7.53 -4.58 -15.22
CA THR A 210 8.79 -4.64 -15.97
C THR A 210 8.91 -3.44 -16.89
N GLU A 211 10.12 -3.14 -17.34
CA GLU A 211 10.38 -2.04 -18.27
C GLU A 211 9.54 -2.16 -19.55
N GLU A 212 9.52 -3.35 -20.15
CA GLU A 212 8.75 -3.60 -21.38
C GLU A 212 7.24 -3.37 -21.18
N GLN A 213 6.71 -3.77 -20.03
CA GLN A 213 5.29 -3.60 -19.71
C GLN A 213 4.93 -2.13 -19.41
N ASN A 214 5.81 -1.40 -18.73
CA ASN A 214 5.64 0.03 -18.49
C ASN A 214 5.70 0.79 -19.83
N ASP A 215 6.69 0.49 -20.69
CA ASP A 215 6.82 1.11 -22.01
C ASP A 215 5.62 0.79 -22.93
N GLN A 216 5.08 -0.43 -22.85
CA GLN A 216 3.86 -0.78 -23.55
C GLN A 216 2.70 0.10 -23.10
N LEU A 217 2.50 0.26 -21.77
CA LEU A 217 1.43 1.11 -21.26
C LEU A 217 1.62 2.58 -21.68
N ILE A 218 2.84 3.11 -21.65
CA ILE A 218 3.14 4.46 -22.12
C ILE A 218 2.76 4.67 -23.57
N ARG A 219 3.19 3.77 -24.48
CA ARG A 219 2.85 3.84 -25.92
C ARG A 219 1.32 3.84 -26.14
N GLU A 220 0.62 2.96 -25.43
CA GLU A 220 -0.84 2.85 -25.56
C GLU A 220 -1.57 4.09 -24.99
N LEU A 221 -1.08 4.65 -23.88
CA LEU A 221 -1.61 5.90 -23.34
C LEU A 221 -1.37 7.05 -24.31
N GLU A 222 -0.17 7.20 -24.86
CA GLU A 222 0.18 8.23 -25.82
C GLU A 222 -0.74 8.17 -27.05
N ALA A 223 -0.91 6.99 -27.65
CA ALA A 223 -1.80 6.79 -28.79
C ALA A 223 -3.26 7.16 -28.46
N LEU A 224 -3.78 6.79 -27.30
CA LEU A 224 -5.16 7.04 -26.90
C LEU A 224 -5.40 8.49 -26.46
N LEU A 225 -4.41 9.17 -25.90
CA LEU A 225 -4.49 10.57 -25.51
C LEU A 225 -4.47 11.51 -26.73
N HIS A 226 -3.73 11.16 -27.79
CA HIS A 226 -3.62 11.94 -29.02
C HIS A 226 -4.73 11.65 -30.06
N ALA A 227 -5.47 10.56 -29.92
CA ALA A 227 -6.56 10.17 -30.82
C ALA A 227 -7.89 10.93 -30.57
N ARG A 228 -7.88 11.94 -29.70
CA ARG A 228 -9.08 12.74 -29.35
C ARG A 228 -9.08 14.14 -29.93
#